data_1ca4e804c5b8be082024008f52d966bc
#
_entry.id   1ca4e804c5b8be082024008f52d966bc
#
_cell.length_a   1.000
_cell.length_b   1.000
_cell.length_c   1.000
_cell.angle_alpha   90.00
_cell.angle_beta   90.00
_cell.angle_gamma   90.00
#
_symmetry.space_group_name_H-M   'P 1'
#
loop_
_entity.id
_entity.type
_entity.pdbx_description
1 polymer ?
#
loop_
_entity_poly.entity_id
_entity_poly.type
_entity_poly.pdbx_seq_one_letter_code
_entity_poly.pdbx_strand_id
1 'polypeptide(L)'
;MANRHVQYITDLTEEEKYTLGATIRDTVGMLDSLFDYRFPYMMCMHNAPVNSGDYSKDFHFHIEFFPPMRSADKQKFNASSETGAWAHCNPTCPEETSKELRAAYAKFMESKKGE
;
A
#
# COMPACT_ATOMS: atom_id res chain seq x y z
N MET A 1 5.91 -5.61 -2.72
CA MET A 1 6.32 -6.63 -3.73
C MET A 1 7.05 -7.77 -3.05
N ALA A 2 6.96 -9.00 -3.56
CA ALA A 2 7.81 -10.10 -3.15
C ALA A 2 9.26 -9.85 -3.62
N ASN A 3 10.26 -10.39 -2.89
CA ASN A 3 11.66 -10.30 -3.33
C ASN A 3 11.94 -11.19 -4.55
N ARG A 4 11.28 -12.35 -4.59
CA ARG A 4 11.30 -13.25 -5.74
C ARG A 4 10.30 -12.77 -6.80
N HIS A 5 10.67 -12.79 -8.07
CA HIS A 5 9.77 -12.44 -9.16
C HIS A 5 8.65 -13.48 -9.29
N VAL A 6 7.42 -13.04 -9.10
CA VAL A 6 6.20 -13.84 -9.22
C VAL A 6 5.12 -13.05 -9.96
N GLN A 7 4.28 -13.72 -10.73
CA GLN A 7 3.21 -13.08 -11.48
C GLN A 7 1.87 -13.07 -10.74
N TYR A 8 1.63 -14.08 -9.93
CA TYR A 8 0.34 -14.28 -9.27
C TYR A 8 0.51 -14.54 -7.78
N ILE A 9 -0.47 -14.19 -6.99
CA ILE A 9 -0.51 -14.50 -5.55
C ILE A 9 -0.44 -16.02 -5.31
N THR A 10 -0.96 -16.81 -6.23
CA THR A 10 -0.94 -18.27 -6.15
C THR A 10 0.45 -18.89 -6.33
N ASP A 11 1.40 -18.14 -6.90
CA ASP A 11 2.78 -18.58 -7.10
C ASP A 11 3.65 -18.42 -5.84
N LEU A 12 3.10 -17.77 -4.81
CA LEU A 12 3.79 -17.60 -3.53
C LEU A 12 3.88 -18.94 -2.78
N THR A 13 5.03 -19.19 -2.18
CA THR A 13 5.20 -20.30 -1.24
C THR A 13 4.40 -20.05 0.05
N GLU A 14 4.19 -21.08 0.87
CA GLU A 14 3.50 -20.94 2.16
C GLU A 14 4.24 -19.96 3.10
N GLU A 15 5.56 -19.97 3.10
CA GLU A 15 6.37 -19.03 3.86
C GLU A 15 6.20 -17.59 3.35
N GLU A 16 6.20 -17.40 2.03
CA GLU A 16 5.97 -16.08 1.42
C GLU A 16 4.55 -15.56 1.71
N LYS A 17 3.54 -16.43 1.71
CA LYS A 17 2.16 -16.06 2.09
C LYS A 17 2.07 -15.61 3.54
N TYR A 18 2.72 -16.35 4.45
CA TYR A 18 2.78 -15.97 5.87
C TYR A 18 3.46 -14.61 6.05
N THR A 19 4.60 -14.41 5.41
CA THR A 19 5.35 -13.14 5.44
C THR A 19 4.53 -12.00 4.83
N LEU A 20 3.80 -12.25 3.75
CA LEU A 20 2.90 -11.28 3.13
C LEU A 20 1.80 -10.86 4.11
N GLY A 21 1.17 -11.81 4.81
CA GLY A 21 0.17 -11.51 5.83
C GLY A 21 0.73 -10.64 6.96
N ALA A 22 1.93 -10.95 7.45
CA ALA A 22 2.61 -10.13 8.44
C ALA A 22 2.92 -8.71 7.91
N THR A 23 3.38 -8.58 6.67
CA THR A 23 3.67 -7.29 6.03
C THR A 23 2.40 -6.45 5.86
N ILE A 24 1.28 -7.05 5.46
CA ILE A 24 0.00 -6.34 5.35
C ILE A 24 -0.42 -5.82 6.73
N ARG A 25 -0.38 -6.66 7.75
CA ARG A 25 -0.68 -6.26 9.14
C ARG A 25 0.16 -5.08 9.59
N ASP A 26 1.47 -5.14 9.36
CA ASP A 26 2.40 -4.10 9.79
C ASP A 26 2.21 -2.81 8.97
N THR A 27 1.84 -2.91 7.69
CA THR A 27 1.48 -1.76 6.87
C THR A 27 0.21 -1.07 7.37
N VAL A 28 -0.82 -1.84 7.71
CA VAL A 28 -2.06 -1.30 8.26
C VAL A 28 -1.81 -0.64 9.63
N GLY A 29 -1.04 -1.29 10.51
CA GLY A 29 -0.67 -0.72 11.80
C GLY A 29 0.14 0.57 11.68
N MET A 30 1.03 0.66 10.69
CA MET A 30 1.74 1.90 10.35
C MET A 30 0.77 3.00 9.94
N LEU A 31 -0.21 2.71 9.08
CA LEU A 31 -1.23 3.67 8.65
C LEU A 31 -2.08 4.16 9.83
N ASP A 32 -2.52 3.25 10.71
CA ASP A 32 -3.27 3.61 11.92
C ASP A 32 -2.47 4.53 12.86
N SER A 33 -1.15 4.35 12.90
CA SER A 33 -0.24 5.16 13.72
C SER A 33 0.08 6.54 13.12
N LEU A 34 -0.32 6.81 11.88
CA LEU A 34 -0.04 8.08 11.20
C LEU A 34 -0.81 9.25 11.83
N PHE A 35 -2.09 9.01 12.18
CA PHE A 35 -2.95 10.01 12.80
C PHE A 35 -3.61 9.54 14.11
N ASP A 36 -3.13 8.43 14.68
CA ASP A 36 -3.62 7.84 15.93
C ASP A 36 -5.10 7.45 15.92
N TYR A 37 -5.59 6.99 14.77
CA TYR A 37 -6.92 6.38 14.66
C TYR A 37 -6.94 5.31 13.57
N ARG A 38 -7.99 4.49 13.55
CA ARG A 38 -8.18 3.47 12.54
C ARG A 38 -8.30 4.09 11.14
N PHE A 39 -7.19 4.02 10.39
CA PHE A 39 -7.01 4.74 9.13
C PHE A 39 -7.74 4.07 7.97
N PRO A 40 -8.62 4.78 7.23
CA PRO A 40 -9.25 4.24 6.04
C PRO A 40 -8.23 4.07 4.92
N TYR A 41 -8.32 2.96 4.19
CA TYR A 41 -7.50 2.71 3.00
C TYR A 41 -8.25 1.86 1.98
N MET A 42 -7.87 1.97 0.73
CA MET A 42 -8.16 0.98 -0.30
C MET A 42 -6.91 0.15 -0.53
N MET A 43 -7.07 -1.15 -0.76
CA MET A 43 -5.98 -2.05 -1.08
C MET A 43 -6.32 -2.82 -2.35
N CYS A 44 -5.42 -2.80 -3.33
CA CYS A 44 -5.56 -3.51 -4.58
C CYS A 44 -4.43 -4.52 -4.76
N MET A 45 -4.76 -5.75 -5.12
CA MET A 45 -3.80 -6.78 -5.48
C MET A 45 -3.71 -6.87 -7.00
N HIS A 46 -2.52 -6.67 -7.54
CA HIS A 46 -2.27 -6.72 -8.97
C HIS A 46 -1.57 -8.02 -9.34
N ASN A 47 -2.32 -8.90 -9.99
CA ASN A 47 -1.80 -10.11 -10.64
C ASN A 47 -1.55 -9.83 -12.12
N ALA A 48 -0.67 -10.61 -12.74
CA ALA A 48 -0.46 -10.54 -14.19
C ALA A 48 -1.80 -10.74 -14.95
N PRO A 49 -1.97 -10.09 -16.12
CA PRO A 49 -3.13 -10.30 -16.95
C PRO A 49 -3.31 -11.77 -17.31
N VAL A 50 -4.57 -12.24 -17.29
CA VAL A 50 -4.95 -13.58 -17.73
C VAL A 50 -5.64 -13.52 -19.09
N ASN A 51 -5.62 -14.60 -19.84
CA ASN A 51 -6.23 -14.68 -21.17
C ASN A 51 -5.64 -13.69 -22.20
N SER A 52 -4.38 -13.32 -22.02
CA SER A 52 -3.64 -12.45 -22.94
C SER A 52 -2.20 -12.96 -23.09
N GLY A 53 -1.28 -12.18 -23.66
CA GLY A 53 0.11 -12.60 -23.89
C GLY A 53 0.88 -13.03 -22.65
N ASP A 54 2.11 -13.48 -22.84
CA ASP A 54 3.03 -13.82 -21.75
C ASP A 54 3.67 -12.56 -21.16
N TYR A 55 3.39 -12.30 -19.89
CA TYR A 55 3.93 -11.18 -19.11
C TYR A 55 4.96 -11.62 -18.07
N SER A 56 5.48 -12.84 -18.17
CA SER A 56 6.39 -13.41 -17.17
C SER A 56 7.69 -12.62 -16.96
N LYS A 57 8.09 -11.82 -17.93
CA LYS A 57 9.29 -10.98 -17.86
C LYS A 57 9.00 -9.56 -17.33
N ASP A 58 7.80 -9.07 -17.55
CA ASP A 58 7.48 -7.64 -17.40
C ASP A 58 6.60 -7.39 -16.18
N PHE A 59 5.81 -8.38 -15.76
CA PHE A 59 4.85 -8.21 -14.67
C PHE A 59 5.33 -8.88 -13.39
N HIS A 60 5.30 -8.11 -12.32
CA HIS A 60 5.59 -8.59 -10.97
C HIS A 60 4.37 -8.35 -10.06
N PHE A 61 3.88 -9.41 -9.41
CA PHE A 61 2.80 -9.31 -8.43
C PHE A 61 3.12 -8.27 -7.35
N HIS A 62 2.19 -7.36 -7.13
CA HIS A 62 2.32 -6.33 -6.11
C HIS A 62 0.97 -5.96 -5.50
N ILE A 63 1.03 -5.34 -4.33
CA ILE A 63 -0.12 -4.79 -3.64
C ILE A 63 0.09 -3.29 -3.50
N GLU A 64 -0.92 -2.52 -3.86
CA GLU A 64 -0.95 -1.07 -3.71
C GLU A 64 -1.94 -0.66 -2.64
N PHE A 65 -1.54 0.30 -1.81
CA PHE A 65 -2.39 0.95 -0.83
C PHE A 65 -2.70 2.37 -1.26
N PHE A 66 -3.96 2.74 -1.21
CA PHE A 66 -4.46 4.06 -1.56
C PHE A 66 -5.08 4.73 -0.35
N PRO A 67 -4.28 5.41 0.49
CA PRO A 67 -4.78 6.14 1.65
C PRO A 67 -5.50 7.41 1.19
N PRO A 68 -6.80 7.61 1.51
CA PRO A 68 -7.56 8.77 1.05
C PRO A 68 -7.32 10.03 1.88
N MET A 69 -6.82 9.90 3.11
CA MET A 69 -6.65 11.04 4.00
C MET A 69 -5.42 11.87 3.67
N ARG A 70 -5.55 13.18 3.72
CA ARG A 70 -4.46 14.16 3.51
C ARG A 70 -3.93 14.72 4.82
N SER A 71 -4.78 14.76 5.83
CA SER A 71 -4.46 15.06 7.22
C SER A 71 -5.44 14.31 8.11
N ALA A 72 -5.32 14.44 9.42
CA ALA A 72 -6.19 13.74 10.37
C ALA A 72 -7.69 13.96 10.13
N ASP A 73 -8.07 15.11 9.57
CA ASP A 73 -9.45 15.58 9.39
C ASP A 73 -9.84 15.84 7.92
N LYS A 74 -8.91 15.65 6.97
CA LYS A 74 -9.15 16.00 5.56
C LYS A 74 -8.95 14.80 4.64
N GLN A 75 -10.01 14.44 3.94
CA GLN A 75 -10.00 13.43 2.90
C GLN A 75 -9.72 14.07 1.53
N LYS A 76 -8.99 13.35 0.68
CA LYS A 76 -8.89 13.69 -0.75
C LYS A 76 -10.21 13.34 -1.45
N PHE A 77 -10.71 14.29 -2.21
CA PHE A 77 -11.79 14.07 -3.18
C PHE A 77 -11.22 14.11 -4.59
N ASN A 78 -11.75 13.26 -5.46
CA ASN A 78 -11.48 13.39 -6.88
C ASN A 78 -12.10 14.70 -7.37
N ALA A 79 -11.27 15.56 -7.96
CA ALA A 79 -11.68 16.87 -8.45
C ALA A 79 -11.80 16.86 -9.98
N SER A 80 -11.93 18.03 -10.58
CA SER A 80 -12.19 18.20 -12.01
C SER A 80 -11.15 17.54 -12.92
N SER A 81 -9.86 17.62 -12.60
CA SER A 81 -8.79 16.99 -13.37
C SER A 81 -8.89 15.47 -13.38
N GLU A 82 -9.19 14.87 -12.24
CA GLU A 82 -9.30 13.41 -12.07
C GLU A 82 -10.61 12.89 -12.65
N THR A 83 -11.73 13.61 -12.41
CA THR A 83 -13.07 13.20 -12.86
C THR A 83 -13.32 13.54 -14.31
N GLY A 84 -12.90 14.74 -14.76
CA GLY A 84 -13.20 15.21 -16.11
C GLY A 84 -12.14 14.86 -17.14
N ALA A 85 -10.90 14.67 -16.75
CA ALA A 85 -9.78 14.44 -17.67
C ALA A 85 -8.98 13.16 -17.38
N TRP A 86 -9.38 12.36 -16.39
CA TRP A 86 -8.67 11.14 -15.95
C TRP A 86 -7.20 11.39 -15.59
N ALA A 87 -6.88 12.63 -15.20
CA ALA A 87 -5.55 13.06 -14.83
C ALA A 87 -5.41 13.07 -13.30
N HIS A 88 -4.77 12.05 -12.75
CA HIS A 88 -4.54 11.96 -11.31
C HIS A 88 -3.56 13.01 -10.83
N CYS A 89 -3.93 13.69 -9.74
CA CYS A 89 -3.08 14.67 -9.08
C CYS A 89 -2.53 14.08 -7.78
N ASN A 90 -1.21 14.17 -7.61
CA ASN A 90 -0.57 13.88 -6.34
C ASN A 90 -0.21 15.20 -5.65
N PRO A 91 -0.95 15.63 -4.61
CA PRO A 91 -0.71 16.89 -3.92
C PRO A 91 0.41 16.79 -2.87
N THR A 92 0.99 15.61 -2.66
CA THR A 92 2.02 15.37 -1.65
C THR A 92 3.39 15.16 -2.26
N CYS A 93 4.44 15.60 -1.54
CA CYS A 93 5.82 15.33 -1.89
C CYS A 93 6.22 13.93 -1.37
N PRO A 94 6.64 12.99 -2.23
CA PRO A 94 6.99 11.63 -1.80
C PRO A 94 8.08 11.59 -0.73
N GLU A 95 9.02 12.49 -0.79
CA GLU A 95 10.14 12.58 0.16
C GLU A 95 9.64 12.93 1.57
N GLU A 96 8.66 13.82 1.70
CA GLU A 96 8.07 14.16 2.99
C GLU A 96 7.15 13.04 3.47
N THR A 97 6.28 12.54 2.61
CA THR A 97 5.38 11.41 2.94
C THR A 97 6.17 10.18 3.39
N SER A 98 7.32 9.89 2.76
CA SER A 98 8.14 8.76 3.18
C SER A 98 8.74 8.93 4.59
N LYS A 99 9.06 10.15 4.99
CA LYS A 99 9.53 10.45 6.36
C LYS A 99 8.42 10.23 7.38
N GLU A 100 7.22 10.76 7.08
CA GLU A 100 6.04 10.60 7.94
C GLU A 100 5.68 9.12 8.14
N LEU A 101 5.65 8.33 7.05
CA LEU A 101 5.38 6.89 7.12
C LEU A 101 6.45 6.12 7.90
N ARG A 102 7.72 6.47 7.76
CA ARG A 102 8.80 5.86 8.56
C ARG A 102 8.66 6.16 10.05
N ALA A 103 8.29 7.39 10.38
CA ALA A 103 8.04 7.78 11.77
C ALA A 103 6.82 7.03 12.35
N ALA A 104 5.73 6.94 11.58
CA ALA A 104 4.54 6.18 11.97
C ALA A 104 4.86 4.67 12.15
N TYR A 105 5.68 4.09 11.26
CA TYR A 105 6.11 2.70 11.39
C TYR A 105 6.96 2.48 12.66
N ALA A 106 7.90 3.37 12.95
CA ALA A 106 8.69 3.28 14.17
C ALA A 106 7.80 3.33 15.42
N LYS A 107 6.84 4.24 15.46
CA LYS A 107 5.84 4.35 16.54
C LYS A 107 5.02 3.06 16.70
N PHE A 108 4.54 2.49 15.61
CA PHE A 108 3.82 1.23 15.62
C PHE A 108 4.68 0.08 16.17
N MET A 109 5.94 -0.02 15.75
CA MET A 109 6.85 -1.05 16.22
C MET A 109 7.20 -0.92 17.70
N GLU A 110 7.24 0.29 18.24
CA GLU A 110 7.41 0.54 19.67
C GLU A 110 6.20 0.08 20.47
N SER A 111 4.98 0.38 20.00
CA SER A 111 3.75 -0.07 20.67
C SER A 111 3.66 -1.60 20.76
N LYS A 112 4.11 -2.32 19.73
CA LYS A 112 4.15 -3.79 19.74
C LYS A 112 5.10 -4.40 20.76
N LYS A 113 6.13 -3.68 21.19
CA LYS A 113 7.08 -4.18 22.21
C LYS A 113 6.53 -4.07 23.62
N GLY A 114 5.49 -3.29 23.83
CA GLY A 114 4.83 -3.11 25.12
C GLY A 114 3.65 -4.06 25.39
N GLU A 115 3.28 -4.85 24.37
CA GLU A 115 2.28 -5.92 24.47
C GLU A 115 2.96 -7.29 24.72
#